data_4a8c3c833d012d4902336d2a70a58ffd
#
_entry.id   4a8c3c833d012d4902336d2a70a58ffd
#
_cell.length_a   1.000
_cell.length_b   1.000
_cell.length_c   1.000
_cell.angle_alpha   90.00
_cell.angle_beta   90.00
_cell.angle_gamma   90.00
#
_symmetry.space_group_name_H-M   'P 1'
#
loop_
_entity.id
_entity.type
_entity.pdbx_description
1 polymer ?
#
loop_
_entity_poly.entity_id
_entity_poly.type
_entity_poly.pdbx_seq_one_letter_code
_entity_poly.pdbx_strand_id
1 'polypeptide(L)'
;PLADLSSIGEWKPLPSDITEAMKFVLPAASSDMSKPIFTCIHIRGDGMVEATDNLRVTRFKTKGACSDSCLIPASVAQVLAKYPIIEIAEGTGWNHFRTREGTVFSCRIFEGVFPDVDASGIMDVKGETLELPKGLSDILDRARVFAKRDFALDSEVLISIRDKKIIVKGQSEYGWFEEEANIRYNNAPITFYIHPDFLKEMLSATTACVVGESSIKFTGENWEHVIWLKGGE
;
A
#
# COMPACT_ATOMS: atom_id res chain seq x y z
N PRO A 1 0.02 22.41 -21.88
CA PRO A 1 1.05 22.27 -22.91
C PRO A 1 1.22 20.81 -23.27
N LEU A 2 1.41 20.50 -24.55
CA LEU A 2 1.73 19.14 -25.01
C LEU A 2 3.20 18.84 -24.64
N ALA A 3 3.50 17.56 -24.40
CA ALA A 3 4.87 17.12 -24.21
C ALA A 3 5.66 17.32 -25.51
N ASP A 4 6.86 17.86 -25.39
CA ASP A 4 7.78 17.96 -26.53
C ASP A 4 8.54 16.63 -26.68
N LEU A 5 8.14 15.82 -27.64
CA LEU A 5 8.77 14.53 -27.91
C LEU A 5 10.15 14.66 -28.56
N SER A 6 10.53 15.84 -29.08
CA SER A 6 11.88 16.07 -29.62
C SER A 6 12.94 16.26 -28.50
N SER A 7 12.52 16.53 -27.28
CA SER A 7 13.37 16.73 -26.11
C SER A 7 13.52 15.49 -25.22
N ILE A 8 13.09 14.31 -25.70
CA ILE A 8 13.24 13.05 -24.97
C ILE A 8 14.73 12.71 -24.83
N GLY A 9 15.17 12.50 -23.61
CA GLY A 9 16.53 12.07 -23.31
C GLY A 9 16.79 10.60 -23.67
N GLU A 10 17.84 10.05 -23.10
CA GLU A 10 18.20 8.65 -23.30
C GLU A 10 17.16 7.70 -22.68
N TRP A 11 16.74 6.70 -23.43
CA TRP A 11 15.86 5.64 -22.94
C TRP A 11 16.63 4.67 -22.05
N LYS A 12 16.13 4.45 -20.84
CA LYS A 12 16.70 3.57 -19.83
C LYS A 12 15.75 2.41 -19.55
N PRO A 13 16.26 1.18 -19.47
CA PRO A 13 15.41 0.03 -19.25
C PRO A 13 14.76 0.07 -17.85
N LEU A 14 13.52 -0.40 -17.77
CA LEU A 14 12.80 -0.66 -16.52
C LEU A 14 12.79 -2.16 -16.24
N PRO A 15 12.73 -2.57 -14.96
CA PRO A 15 12.55 -3.97 -14.55
C PRO A 15 11.30 -4.60 -15.21
N SER A 16 11.40 -5.87 -15.57
CA SER A 16 10.33 -6.59 -16.27
C SER A 16 9.03 -6.71 -15.49
N ASP A 17 9.09 -6.58 -14.16
CA ASP A 17 7.99 -6.64 -13.20
C ASP A 17 7.55 -5.25 -12.69
N ILE A 18 8.02 -4.17 -13.32
CA ILE A 18 7.68 -2.79 -12.91
C ILE A 18 6.18 -2.53 -12.90
N THR A 19 5.43 -3.07 -13.87
CA THR A 19 3.97 -2.90 -13.93
C THR A 19 3.24 -3.67 -12.83
N GLU A 20 3.77 -4.82 -12.42
CA GLU A 20 3.30 -5.58 -11.26
C GLU A 20 3.55 -4.80 -9.97
N ALA A 21 4.76 -4.28 -9.80
CA ALA A 21 5.13 -3.43 -8.68
C ALA A 21 4.20 -2.20 -8.55
N MET A 22 3.96 -1.49 -9.66
CA MET A 22 3.04 -0.36 -9.67
C MET A 22 1.63 -0.77 -9.22
N LYS A 23 1.07 -1.88 -9.77
CA LYS A 23 -0.26 -2.37 -9.40
C LYS A 23 -0.36 -2.68 -7.91
N PHE A 24 0.70 -3.28 -7.35
CA PHE A 24 0.71 -3.71 -5.97
C PHE A 24 0.75 -2.55 -4.98
N VAL A 25 1.53 -1.49 -5.28
CA VAL A 25 1.67 -0.35 -4.36
C VAL A 25 0.58 0.70 -4.51
N LEU A 26 -0.06 0.79 -5.69
CA LEU A 26 -1.07 1.80 -6.01
C LEU A 26 -2.17 1.99 -4.96
N PRO A 27 -2.73 0.94 -4.35
CA PRO A 27 -3.79 1.10 -3.34
C PRO A 27 -3.35 1.88 -2.09
N ALA A 28 -2.04 1.90 -1.81
CA ALA A 28 -1.50 2.65 -0.68
C ALA A 28 -1.22 4.14 -0.99
N ALA A 29 -1.37 4.57 -2.24
CA ALA A 29 -1.28 5.99 -2.56
C ALA A 29 -2.53 6.74 -2.08
N SER A 30 -2.32 7.95 -1.52
CA SER A 30 -3.42 8.79 -1.04
C SER A 30 -4.23 9.38 -2.18
N SER A 31 -5.50 9.61 -1.94
CA SER A 31 -6.35 10.47 -2.77
C SER A 31 -6.44 11.92 -2.24
N ASP A 32 -5.86 12.20 -1.08
CA ASP A 32 -5.90 13.52 -0.44
C ASP A 32 -4.88 14.47 -1.08
N MET A 33 -5.38 15.43 -1.85
CA MET A 33 -4.58 16.46 -2.51
C MET A 33 -4.00 17.50 -1.56
N SER A 34 -4.37 17.51 -0.27
CA SER A 34 -3.76 18.40 0.72
C SER A 34 -2.30 18.03 1.02
N LYS A 35 -1.94 16.74 0.76
CA LYS A 35 -0.59 16.20 0.84
C LYS A 35 -0.18 15.60 -0.50
N PRO A 36 0.13 16.42 -1.51
CA PRO A 36 0.29 15.95 -2.90
C PRO A 36 1.37 14.87 -3.08
N ILE A 37 2.42 14.86 -2.24
CA ILE A 37 3.49 13.86 -2.30
C ILE A 37 2.97 12.44 -2.09
N PHE A 38 1.96 12.25 -1.23
CA PHE A 38 1.36 10.95 -0.95
C PHE A 38 0.39 10.48 -2.05
N THR A 39 0.03 11.37 -2.99
CA THR A 39 -0.76 10.98 -4.17
C THR A 39 0.10 10.39 -5.28
N CYS A 40 1.40 10.23 -5.04
CA CYS A 40 2.36 9.64 -5.96
C CYS A 40 2.80 8.26 -5.49
N ILE A 41 3.21 7.43 -6.44
CA ILE A 41 4.10 6.31 -6.19
C ILE A 41 5.54 6.77 -6.37
N HIS A 42 6.46 6.19 -5.61
CA HIS A 42 7.89 6.45 -5.71
C HIS A 42 8.58 5.22 -6.32
N ILE A 43 9.20 5.40 -7.47
CA ILE A 43 10.11 4.42 -8.07
C ILE A 43 11.52 4.84 -7.70
N ARG A 44 12.24 4.00 -6.97
CA ARG A 44 13.61 4.26 -6.54
C ARG A 44 14.62 3.68 -7.53
N GLY A 45 15.79 4.31 -7.61
CA GLY A 45 16.89 3.84 -8.45
C GLY A 45 17.38 2.43 -8.11
N ASP A 46 17.24 1.99 -6.85
CA ASP A 46 17.58 0.62 -6.43
C ASP A 46 16.52 -0.43 -6.84
N GLY A 47 15.43 -0.02 -7.49
CA GLY A 47 14.32 -0.89 -7.90
C GLY A 47 13.27 -1.13 -6.84
N MET A 48 13.26 -0.38 -5.74
CA MET A 48 12.13 -0.36 -4.81
C MET A 48 11.04 0.55 -5.38
N VAL A 49 9.80 0.05 -5.38
CA VAL A 49 8.60 0.84 -5.69
C VAL A 49 7.78 0.94 -4.42
N GLU A 50 7.36 2.14 -4.05
CA GLU A 50 6.69 2.36 -2.76
C GLU A 50 5.59 3.42 -2.85
N ALA A 51 4.59 3.29 -1.98
CA ALA A 51 3.51 4.26 -1.81
C ALA A 51 3.04 4.31 -0.34
N THR A 52 2.49 5.44 0.06
CA THR A 52 1.91 5.65 1.40
C THR A 52 0.79 6.66 1.36
N ASP A 53 -0.21 6.48 2.21
CA ASP A 53 -1.28 7.46 2.49
C ASP A 53 -1.16 8.06 3.92
N ASN A 54 -0.04 7.83 4.60
CA ASN A 54 0.26 8.17 5.98
C ASN A 54 -0.43 7.27 7.03
N LEU A 55 -1.27 6.33 6.62
CA LEU A 55 -1.89 5.32 7.48
C LEU A 55 -1.33 3.92 7.22
N ARG A 56 -0.70 3.73 6.08
CA ARG A 56 -0.03 2.51 5.66
C ARG A 56 1.10 2.81 4.69
N VAL A 57 2.03 1.87 4.57
CA VAL A 57 3.11 1.88 3.56
C VAL A 57 3.12 0.54 2.85
N THR A 58 3.20 0.58 1.53
CA THR A 58 3.42 -0.61 0.70
C THR A 58 4.72 -0.45 -0.08
N ARG A 59 5.53 -1.49 -0.11
CA ARG A 59 6.78 -1.57 -0.86
C ARG A 59 6.82 -2.83 -1.69
N PHE A 60 7.40 -2.71 -2.88
CA PHE A 60 7.63 -3.84 -3.77
C PHE A 60 9.05 -3.75 -4.34
N LYS A 61 9.85 -4.78 -4.16
CA LYS A 61 11.20 -4.88 -4.70
C LYS A 61 11.17 -5.56 -6.06
N THR A 62 11.47 -4.80 -7.11
CA THR A 62 11.56 -5.34 -8.47
C THR A 62 12.81 -6.23 -8.66
N LYS A 63 12.78 -7.06 -9.70
CA LYS A 63 13.86 -8.00 -10.05
C LYS A 63 15.14 -7.31 -10.53
N GLY A 64 15.10 -6.01 -10.78
CA GLY A 64 16.24 -5.22 -11.23
C GLY A 64 16.18 -3.79 -10.69
N ALA A 65 17.30 -3.08 -10.80
CA ALA A 65 17.38 -1.66 -10.48
C ALA A 65 16.76 -0.80 -11.57
N CYS A 66 16.29 0.39 -11.22
CA CYS A 66 15.98 1.46 -12.14
C CYS A 66 17.18 2.40 -12.23
N SER A 67 17.35 3.10 -13.36
CA SER A 67 18.51 4.00 -13.50
C SER A 67 18.41 5.22 -12.59
N ASP A 68 17.20 5.73 -12.40
CA ASP A 68 16.93 6.93 -11.61
C ASP A 68 15.68 6.75 -10.75
N SER A 69 15.58 7.59 -9.71
CA SER A 69 14.37 7.67 -8.90
C SER A 69 13.40 8.67 -9.50
N CYS A 70 12.11 8.35 -9.49
CA CYS A 70 11.07 9.28 -9.93
C CYS A 70 9.78 9.13 -9.14
N LEU A 71 9.02 10.22 -9.09
CA LEU A 71 7.67 10.26 -8.54
C LEU A 71 6.66 10.29 -9.67
N ILE A 72 5.69 9.39 -9.60
CA ILE A 72 4.63 9.27 -10.60
C ILE A 72 3.28 9.44 -9.89
N PRO A 73 2.44 10.40 -10.30
CA PRO A 73 1.10 10.51 -9.77
C PRO A 73 0.34 9.18 -9.90
N ALA A 74 -0.35 8.75 -8.84
CA ALA A 74 -1.05 7.47 -8.80
C ALA A 74 -2.05 7.32 -9.96
N SER A 75 -2.70 8.42 -10.37
CA SER A 75 -3.60 8.43 -11.54
C SER A 75 -2.88 8.06 -12.85
N VAL A 76 -1.63 8.48 -13.01
CA VAL A 76 -0.79 8.13 -14.16
C VAL A 76 -0.30 6.70 -14.04
N ALA A 77 0.21 6.31 -12.87
CA ALA A 77 0.67 4.96 -12.60
C ALA A 77 -0.45 3.92 -12.83
N GLN A 78 -1.70 4.26 -12.49
CA GLN A 78 -2.87 3.42 -12.76
C GLN A 78 -3.10 3.17 -14.26
N VAL A 79 -2.74 4.14 -15.12
CA VAL A 79 -2.80 3.98 -16.57
C VAL A 79 -1.61 3.14 -17.04
N LEU A 80 -0.39 3.52 -16.66
CA LEU A 80 0.85 2.83 -17.05
C LEU A 80 0.82 1.34 -16.69
N ALA A 81 0.31 1.01 -15.51
CA ALA A 81 0.21 -0.37 -15.03
C ALA A 81 -0.65 -1.31 -15.90
N LYS A 82 -1.42 -0.77 -16.85
CA LYS A 82 -2.21 -1.55 -17.82
C LYS A 82 -1.42 -1.96 -19.06
N TYR A 83 -0.21 -1.41 -19.26
CA TYR A 83 0.58 -1.59 -20.46
C TYR A 83 1.94 -2.22 -20.16
N PRO A 84 2.54 -2.96 -21.10
CA PRO A 84 3.86 -3.58 -20.93
C PRO A 84 4.97 -2.52 -21.09
N ILE A 85 5.11 -1.65 -20.10
CA ILE A 85 6.15 -0.62 -20.08
C ILE A 85 7.51 -1.28 -19.90
N ILE A 86 8.50 -0.90 -20.73
CA ILE A 86 9.84 -1.50 -20.72
C ILE A 86 10.96 -0.47 -20.51
N GLU A 87 10.70 0.81 -20.77
CA GLU A 87 11.72 1.85 -20.68
C GLU A 87 11.13 3.16 -20.17
N ILE A 88 12.00 3.96 -19.58
CA ILE A 88 11.75 5.33 -19.15
C ILE A 88 12.80 6.26 -19.75
N ALA A 89 12.40 7.49 -20.06
CA ALA A 89 13.32 8.57 -20.41
C ALA A 89 12.82 9.87 -19.76
N GLU A 90 13.74 10.71 -19.35
CA GLU A 90 13.44 12.05 -18.87
C GLU A 90 13.56 13.06 -20.03
N GLY A 91 12.63 14.00 -20.09
CA GLY A 91 12.65 15.15 -20.99
C GLY A 91 12.48 16.44 -20.19
N THR A 92 12.39 17.58 -20.86
CA THR A 92 12.24 18.90 -20.21
C THR A 92 10.90 18.99 -19.45
N GLY A 93 10.91 18.65 -18.16
CA GLY A 93 9.74 18.67 -17.27
C GLY A 93 8.76 17.51 -17.49
N TRP A 94 9.19 16.44 -18.15
CA TRP A 94 8.37 15.26 -18.43
C TRP A 94 9.14 13.96 -18.20
N ASN A 95 8.45 12.95 -17.67
CA ASN A 95 8.84 11.56 -17.74
C ASN A 95 8.09 10.89 -18.88
N HIS A 96 8.82 10.14 -19.70
CA HIS A 96 8.30 9.40 -20.85
C HIS A 96 8.46 7.90 -20.58
N PHE A 97 7.42 7.14 -20.84
CA PHE A 97 7.40 5.68 -20.66
C PHE A 97 7.09 5.03 -21.99
N ARG A 98 7.90 4.06 -22.40
CA ARG A 98 7.74 3.37 -23.68
C ARG A 98 7.33 1.92 -23.46
N THR A 99 6.33 1.49 -24.24
CA THR A 99 5.94 0.08 -24.31
C THR A 99 6.82 -0.68 -25.30
N ARG A 100 6.72 -2.01 -25.26
CA ARG A 100 7.40 -2.88 -26.21
C ARG A 100 6.97 -2.59 -27.66
N GLU A 101 5.73 -2.19 -27.88
CA GLU A 101 5.17 -1.84 -29.19
C GLU A 101 5.54 -0.43 -29.67
N GLY A 102 6.29 0.32 -28.87
CA GLY A 102 6.75 1.67 -29.19
C GLY A 102 5.78 2.79 -28.82
N THR A 103 4.65 2.49 -28.16
CA THR A 103 3.75 3.54 -27.64
C THR A 103 4.45 4.30 -26.52
N VAL A 104 4.39 5.63 -26.56
CA VAL A 104 4.99 6.52 -25.56
C VAL A 104 3.88 7.19 -24.75
N PHE A 105 3.96 7.04 -23.43
CA PHE A 105 3.17 7.78 -22.46
C PHE A 105 4.05 8.85 -21.83
N SER A 106 3.54 10.06 -21.70
CA SER A 106 4.27 11.18 -21.11
C SER A 106 3.50 11.75 -19.92
N CYS A 107 4.16 11.92 -18.79
CA CYS A 107 3.59 12.61 -17.63
C CYS A 107 4.53 13.69 -17.14
N ARG A 108 3.96 14.72 -16.53
CA ARG A 108 4.76 15.77 -15.89
C ARG A 108 5.61 15.18 -14.77
N ILE A 109 6.84 15.64 -14.68
CA ILE A 109 7.68 15.38 -13.52
C ILE A 109 6.97 15.97 -12.29
N PHE A 110 6.81 15.14 -11.26
CA PHE A 110 6.32 15.60 -9.97
C PHE A 110 7.54 15.96 -9.10
N GLU A 111 7.63 17.24 -8.75
CA GLU A 111 8.70 17.73 -7.89
C GLU A 111 8.31 17.57 -6.42
N GLY A 112 9.17 16.92 -5.64
CA GLY A 112 8.96 16.68 -4.23
C GLY A 112 9.93 15.67 -3.66
N VAL A 113 9.95 15.58 -2.33
CA VAL A 113 10.77 14.58 -1.62
C VAL A 113 9.82 13.58 -0.97
N PHE A 114 9.86 12.34 -1.44
CA PHE A 114 9.12 11.25 -0.81
C PHE A 114 9.73 10.93 0.56
N PRO A 115 8.92 10.61 1.58
CA PRO A 115 9.44 10.25 2.90
C PRO A 115 10.46 9.11 2.82
N ASP A 116 11.54 9.22 3.58
CA ASP A 116 12.52 8.14 3.69
C ASP A 116 11.96 7.03 4.59
N VAL A 117 11.39 6.02 3.94
CA VAL A 117 10.77 4.87 4.61
C VAL A 117 11.82 4.01 5.32
N ASP A 118 13.06 3.94 4.79
CA ASP A 118 14.14 3.16 5.41
C ASP A 118 14.64 3.84 6.67
N ALA A 119 14.93 5.13 6.61
CA ALA A 119 15.41 5.89 7.77
C ALA A 119 14.37 6.01 8.89
N SER A 120 13.09 5.94 8.55
CA SER A 120 12.00 6.02 9.54
C SER A 120 11.89 4.81 10.46
N GLY A 121 12.44 3.66 10.07
CA GLY A 121 12.32 2.39 10.80
C GLY A 121 10.90 1.79 10.82
N ILE A 122 9.96 2.36 10.08
CA ILE A 122 8.55 1.96 10.03
C ILE A 122 8.36 0.50 9.64
N MET A 123 9.26 -0.01 8.78
CA MET A 123 9.18 -1.39 8.29
C MET A 123 9.68 -2.41 9.33
N ASP A 124 10.29 -1.97 10.43
CA ASP A 124 10.87 -2.81 11.48
C ASP A 124 9.83 -3.15 12.58
N VAL A 125 8.73 -3.77 12.18
CA VAL A 125 7.66 -4.15 13.11
C VAL A 125 8.09 -5.37 13.93
N LYS A 126 8.15 -5.20 15.25
CA LYS A 126 8.45 -6.26 16.22
C LYS A 126 7.20 -6.59 17.02
N GLY A 127 6.88 -7.87 17.14
CA GLY A 127 5.67 -8.28 17.86
C GLY A 127 5.33 -9.76 17.65
N GLU A 128 4.06 -10.09 17.77
CA GLU A 128 3.53 -11.44 17.67
C GLU A 128 3.30 -11.86 16.23
N THR A 129 3.87 -13.00 15.84
CA THR A 129 3.61 -13.61 14.53
C THR A 129 2.30 -14.37 14.58
N LEU A 130 1.39 -14.03 13.68
CA LEU A 130 0.04 -14.60 13.59
C LEU A 130 -0.25 -15.13 12.19
N GLU A 131 -1.15 -16.11 12.14
CA GLU A 131 -1.82 -16.49 10.90
C GLU A 131 -3.32 -16.22 11.06
N LEU A 132 -3.80 -15.20 10.36
CA LEU A 132 -5.18 -14.75 10.43
C LEU A 132 -6.12 -15.76 9.75
N PRO A 133 -7.36 -15.96 10.26
CA PRO A 133 -8.31 -16.88 9.66
C PRO A 133 -8.70 -16.46 8.23
N LYS A 134 -8.78 -17.40 7.28
CA LYS A 134 -9.19 -17.12 5.90
C LYS A 134 -10.56 -16.47 5.78
N GLY A 135 -11.50 -16.80 6.68
CA GLY A 135 -12.84 -16.20 6.72
C GLY A 135 -12.89 -14.79 7.32
N LEU A 136 -11.76 -14.23 7.78
CA LEU A 136 -11.71 -12.91 8.39
C LEU A 136 -12.14 -11.80 7.41
N SER A 137 -11.86 -11.96 6.11
CA SER A 137 -12.27 -11.04 5.07
C SER A 137 -13.80 -10.81 5.04
N ASP A 138 -14.58 -11.89 5.17
CA ASP A 138 -16.05 -11.80 5.16
C ASP A 138 -16.59 -11.17 6.45
N ILE A 139 -15.92 -11.43 7.58
CA ILE A 139 -16.25 -10.79 8.87
C ILE A 139 -15.99 -9.28 8.79
N LEU A 140 -14.86 -8.86 8.20
CA LEU A 140 -14.53 -7.46 7.98
C LEU A 140 -15.54 -6.77 7.07
N ASP A 141 -16.06 -7.45 6.03
CA ASP A 141 -17.10 -6.89 5.16
C ASP A 141 -18.41 -6.60 5.90
N ARG A 142 -18.77 -7.45 6.85
CA ARG A 142 -19.95 -7.20 7.70
C ARG A 142 -19.68 -6.12 8.74
N ALA A 143 -18.53 -6.16 9.40
CA ALA A 143 -18.17 -5.20 10.43
C ALA A 143 -18.05 -3.76 9.89
N ARG A 144 -17.51 -3.59 8.68
CA ARG A 144 -17.30 -2.27 8.08
C ARG A 144 -18.61 -1.50 7.84
N VAL A 145 -19.74 -2.19 7.73
CA VAL A 145 -21.05 -1.53 7.58
C VAL A 145 -21.35 -0.64 8.78
N PHE A 146 -20.95 -1.08 9.98
CA PHE A 146 -21.09 -0.36 11.24
C PHE A 146 -19.87 0.51 11.58
N ALA A 147 -18.75 0.33 10.88
CA ALA A 147 -17.54 1.10 11.10
C ALA A 147 -17.47 2.40 10.28
N LYS A 148 -18.44 2.64 9.38
CA LYS A 148 -18.46 3.83 8.52
C LYS A 148 -18.48 5.12 9.34
N ARG A 149 -17.65 6.06 8.94
CA ARG A 149 -17.57 7.43 9.45
C ARG A 149 -17.81 8.41 8.30
N ASP A 150 -17.93 9.69 8.62
CA ASP A 150 -18.11 10.77 7.64
C ASP A 150 -16.95 10.81 6.63
N PHE A 151 -15.75 10.53 7.09
CA PHE A 151 -14.58 10.36 6.23
C PHE A 151 -14.22 8.89 6.11
N ALA A 152 -14.04 8.41 4.87
CA ALA A 152 -13.76 7.00 4.58
C ALA A 152 -12.51 6.47 5.31
N LEU A 153 -11.47 7.30 5.47
CA LEU A 153 -10.22 6.95 6.17
C LEU A 153 -10.36 6.84 7.69
N ASP A 154 -11.47 7.32 8.27
CA ASP A 154 -11.74 7.22 9.70
C ASP A 154 -12.51 5.95 10.08
N SER A 155 -12.82 5.10 9.09
CA SER A 155 -13.50 3.83 9.32
C SER A 155 -12.59 2.87 10.07
N GLU A 156 -13.02 2.38 11.23
CA GLU A 156 -12.22 1.51 12.10
C GLU A 156 -13.06 0.36 12.66
N VAL A 157 -12.45 -0.80 12.76
CA VAL A 157 -12.97 -1.95 13.51
C VAL A 157 -12.03 -2.26 14.66
N LEU A 158 -12.61 -2.66 15.79
CA LEU A 158 -11.85 -3.19 16.91
C LEU A 158 -11.60 -4.68 16.68
N ILE A 159 -10.34 -5.08 16.77
CA ILE A 159 -9.93 -6.48 16.75
C ILE A 159 -9.39 -6.85 18.12
N SER A 160 -9.92 -7.93 18.69
CA SER A 160 -9.42 -8.52 19.94
C SER A 160 -9.05 -9.98 19.69
N ILE A 161 -7.82 -10.37 20.05
CA ILE A 161 -7.31 -11.73 19.92
C ILE A 161 -7.04 -12.26 21.33
N ARG A 162 -7.83 -13.24 21.74
CA ARG A 162 -7.73 -13.89 23.07
C ARG A 162 -8.42 -15.24 23.05
N ASP A 163 -8.04 -16.13 23.95
CA ASP A 163 -8.72 -17.41 24.17
C ASP A 163 -8.91 -18.25 22.87
N LYS A 164 -7.91 -18.22 21.98
CA LYS A 164 -7.95 -18.86 20.65
C LYS A 164 -9.06 -18.33 19.73
N LYS A 165 -9.52 -17.12 19.99
CA LYS A 165 -10.54 -16.41 19.20
C LYS A 165 -9.98 -15.09 18.72
N ILE A 166 -10.36 -14.71 17.49
CA ILE A 166 -10.29 -13.35 16.99
C ILE A 166 -11.71 -12.81 16.94
N ILE A 167 -11.93 -11.70 17.58
CA ILE A 167 -13.22 -11.02 17.70
C ILE A 167 -13.11 -9.71 16.94
N VAL A 168 -14.02 -9.48 16.01
CA VAL A 168 -14.09 -8.24 15.22
C VAL A 168 -15.37 -7.50 15.61
N LYS A 169 -15.22 -6.24 15.99
CA LYS A 169 -16.34 -5.37 16.36
C LYS A 169 -16.34 -4.10 15.52
N GLY A 170 -17.45 -3.82 14.85
CA GLY A 170 -17.78 -2.55 14.21
C GLY A 170 -18.83 -1.81 15.04
N GLN A 171 -18.70 -0.50 15.22
CA GLN A 171 -19.66 0.30 15.98
C GLN A 171 -19.84 1.69 15.40
N SER A 172 -21.09 2.16 15.34
CA SER A 172 -21.48 3.52 14.97
C SER A 172 -22.62 3.98 15.85
N GLU A 173 -23.12 5.19 15.64
CA GLU A 173 -24.34 5.70 16.29
C GLU A 173 -25.61 4.92 15.93
N TYR A 174 -25.62 4.22 14.78
CA TYR A 174 -26.76 3.45 14.28
C TYR A 174 -26.79 2.00 14.76
N GLY A 175 -25.72 1.51 15.39
CA GLY A 175 -25.66 0.14 15.87
C GLY A 175 -24.25 -0.42 15.98
N TRP A 176 -24.20 -1.72 16.25
CA TRP A 176 -22.94 -2.44 16.39
C TRP A 176 -23.03 -3.83 15.77
N PHE A 177 -21.87 -4.37 15.45
CA PHE A 177 -21.66 -5.71 14.96
C PHE A 177 -20.51 -6.34 15.72
N GLU A 178 -20.63 -7.61 16.07
CA GLU A 178 -19.56 -8.39 16.66
C GLU A 178 -19.63 -9.83 16.15
N GLU A 179 -18.52 -10.34 15.67
CA GLU A 179 -18.39 -11.72 15.22
C GLU A 179 -17.01 -12.26 15.58
N GLU A 180 -16.94 -13.57 15.86
CA GLU A 180 -15.72 -14.25 16.24
C GLU A 180 -15.34 -15.36 15.26
N ALA A 181 -14.03 -15.61 15.12
CA ALA A 181 -13.50 -16.77 14.44
C ALA A 181 -12.39 -17.43 15.28
N ASN A 182 -12.11 -18.70 14.98
CA ASN A 182 -11.01 -19.39 15.64
C ASN A 182 -9.67 -18.96 15.06
N ILE A 183 -8.68 -18.77 15.95
CA ILE A 183 -7.29 -18.47 15.58
C ILE A 183 -6.33 -19.32 16.43
N ARG A 184 -5.19 -19.68 15.87
CA ARG A 184 -4.11 -20.35 16.61
C ARG A 184 -3.26 -19.31 17.33
N TYR A 185 -3.68 -18.95 18.54
CA TYR A 185 -3.01 -17.96 19.37
C TYR A 185 -3.15 -18.33 20.85
N ASN A 186 -2.02 -18.34 21.58
CA ASN A 186 -1.98 -18.75 23.01
C ASN A 186 -1.20 -17.75 23.90
N ASN A 187 -0.78 -16.60 23.33
CA ASN A 187 -0.02 -15.60 24.06
C ASN A 187 -0.95 -14.57 24.75
N ALA A 188 -0.38 -13.51 25.28
CA ALA A 188 -1.13 -12.44 25.94
C ALA A 188 -2.18 -11.82 24.99
N PRO A 189 -3.36 -11.43 25.49
CA PRO A 189 -4.38 -10.81 24.64
C PRO A 189 -3.86 -9.59 23.89
N ILE A 190 -4.27 -9.44 22.64
CA ILE A 190 -3.96 -8.29 21.79
C ILE A 190 -5.28 -7.60 21.42
N THR A 191 -5.31 -6.27 21.54
CA THR A 191 -6.49 -5.49 21.14
C THR A 191 -6.03 -4.21 20.43
N PHE A 192 -6.61 -3.94 19.26
CA PHE A 192 -6.27 -2.76 18.46
C PHE A 192 -7.40 -2.36 17.51
N TYR A 193 -7.41 -1.11 17.08
CA TYR A 193 -8.24 -0.62 15.99
C TYR A 193 -7.45 -0.63 14.67
N ILE A 194 -8.14 -1.00 13.60
CA ILE A 194 -7.58 -1.03 12.25
C ILE A 194 -8.64 -0.65 11.21
N HIS A 195 -8.18 -0.04 10.10
CA HIS A 195 -9.05 0.20 8.96
C HIS A 195 -9.41 -1.13 8.28
N PRO A 196 -10.71 -1.49 8.17
CA PRO A 196 -11.13 -2.81 7.69
C PRO A 196 -10.71 -3.09 6.25
N ASP A 197 -10.78 -2.10 5.37
CA ASP A 197 -10.43 -2.27 3.96
C ASP A 197 -8.91 -2.48 3.76
N PHE A 198 -8.06 -1.84 4.58
CA PHE A 198 -6.61 -2.04 4.51
C PHE A 198 -6.21 -3.46 4.92
N LEU A 199 -6.81 -3.96 6.01
CA LEU A 199 -6.57 -5.33 6.44
C LEU A 199 -7.10 -6.33 5.41
N LYS A 200 -8.31 -6.11 4.88
CA LYS A 200 -8.91 -6.97 3.87
C LYS A 200 -8.07 -7.06 2.59
N GLU A 201 -7.50 -5.95 2.16
CA GLU A 201 -6.61 -5.92 1.00
C GLU A 201 -5.44 -6.89 1.18
N MET A 202 -4.77 -6.86 2.34
CA MET A 202 -3.65 -7.76 2.63
C MET A 202 -4.08 -9.21 2.78
N LEU A 203 -5.27 -9.49 3.31
CA LEU A 203 -5.80 -10.86 3.40
C LEU A 203 -6.00 -11.53 2.03
N SER A 204 -6.09 -10.75 0.96
CA SER A 204 -6.11 -11.29 -0.41
C SER A 204 -4.75 -11.82 -0.87
N ALA A 205 -3.66 -11.31 -0.30
CA ALA A 205 -2.29 -11.67 -0.64
C ALA A 205 -1.67 -12.68 0.35
N THR A 206 -1.90 -12.50 1.65
CA THR A 206 -1.39 -13.40 2.70
C THR A 206 -2.22 -13.32 3.97
N THR A 207 -2.24 -14.41 4.75
CA THR A 207 -2.83 -14.45 6.09
C THR A 207 -1.78 -14.30 7.19
N ALA A 208 -0.49 -14.47 6.85
CA ALA A 208 0.61 -14.37 7.80
C ALA A 208 0.98 -12.90 8.05
N CYS A 209 1.10 -12.52 9.31
CA CYS A 209 1.46 -11.16 9.70
C CYS A 209 2.25 -11.13 11.02
N VAL A 210 2.87 -9.98 11.28
CA VAL A 210 3.46 -9.63 12.58
C VAL A 210 2.66 -8.46 13.16
N VAL A 211 2.06 -8.65 14.32
CA VAL A 211 1.33 -7.60 15.05
C VAL A 211 2.23 -7.02 16.11
N GLY A 212 2.63 -5.78 15.93
CA GLY A 212 3.39 -4.98 16.88
C GLY A 212 2.49 -4.11 17.75
N GLU A 213 3.09 -3.26 18.53
CA GLU A 213 2.39 -2.34 19.47
C GLU A 213 1.55 -1.29 18.71
N SER A 214 2.07 -0.73 17.63
CA SER A 214 1.44 0.37 16.88
C SER A 214 1.25 0.09 15.39
N SER A 215 1.59 -1.10 14.93
CA SER A 215 1.50 -1.45 13.51
C SER A 215 1.40 -2.95 13.31
N ILE A 216 0.80 -3.33 12.16
CA ILE A 216 0.78 -4.71 11.66
C ILE A 216 1.54 -4.76 10.34
N LYS A 217 2.41 -5.77 10.20
CA LYS A 217 3.22 -5.99 8.99
C LYS A 217 2.84 -7.28 8.30
N PHE A 218 2.72 -7.20 7.00
CA PHE A 218 2.57 -8.32 6.07
C PHE A 218 3.80 -8.39 5.16
N THR A 219 4.25 -9.58 4.82
CA THR A 219 5.43 -9.78 4.00
C THR A 219 5.18 -10.89 3.00
N GLY A 220 5.54 -10.67 1.74
CA GLY A 220 5.60 -11.66 0.68
C GLY A 220 7.03 -11.86 0.20
N GLU A 221 7.21 -12.53 -0.95
CA GLU A 221 8.53 -12.82 -1.49
C GLU A 221 9.34 -11.55 -1.83
N ASN A 222 8.66 -10.56 -2.41
CA ASN A 222 9.29 -9.34 -2.91
C ASN A 222 8.54 -8.06 -2.50
N TRP A 223 7.65 -8.14 -1.53
CA TRP A 223 6.87 -7.00 -1.05
C TRP A 223 6.69 -7.02 0.47
N GLU A 224 6.48 -5.85 1.01
CA GLU A 224 6.17 -5.60 2.40
C GLU A 224 5.05 -4.57 2.49
N HIS A 225 4.20 -4.72 3.48
CA HIS A 225 3.10 -3.81 3.76
C HIS A 225 2.95 -3.61 5.26
N VAL A 226 2.88 -2.37 5.69
CA VAL A 226 2.66 -2.00 7.09
C VAL A 226 1.42 -1.13 7.19
N ILE A 227 0.54 -1.43 8.14
CA ILE A 227 -0.65 -0.64 8.48
C ILE A 227 -0.49 -0.17 9.92
N TRP A 228 -0.75 1.12 10.18
CA TRP A 228 -0.79 1.66 11.53
C TRP A 228 -2.02 1.17 12.28
N LEU A 229 -1.82 0.86 13.53
CA LEU A 229 -2.86 0.48 14.49
C LEU A 229 -3.09 1.63 15.45
N LYS A 230 -4.33 1.78 15.89
CA LYS A 230 -4.63 2.61 17.06
C LYS A 230 -4.85 1.69 18.27
N GLY A 231 -4.31 2.05 19.43
CA GLY A 231 -4.46 1.25 20.64
C GLY A 231 -5.93 1.05 20.98
N GLY A 232 -6.32 -0.17 21.34
CA GLY A 232 -7.60 -0.47 21.98
C GLY A 232 -7.41 -0.35 23.51
N GLU A 233 -8.14 0.58 24.13
CA GLU A 233 -8.25 0.65 25.58
C GLU A 233 -9.03 -0.53 26.14
#